data_60fa578a83a0a318d86c48d180ad15f1
#
_entry.id   60fa578a83a0a318d86c48d180ad15f1
#
_cell.length_a   1.000
_cell.length_b   1.000
_cell.length_c   1.000
_cell.angle_alpha   90.00
_cell.angle_beta   90.00
_cell.angle_gamma   90.00
#
_symmetry.space_group_name_H-M   'P 1'
#
loop_
_entity.id
_entity.type
_entity.pdbx_description
1 polymer ?
#
loop_
_entity_poly.entity_id
_entity_poly.type
_entity_poly.pdbx_seq_one_letter_code
_entity_poly.pdbx_strand_id
1 'polypeptide(L)'
;MKGNSTVIFEYENILMGKQRNFNCSFSGSVEKRRQAVAEIWQYAVLHILHWTPEMALKNMTVSLMNSLYLDRTLTQIDSPFVRKKPIDFRYIFSIAFPKQIRFDIFNETIDAYNRVLHVEKYSHMEEQQPYHFPKYFFTDENGAKRASICLNYAVNRFLGDMPVSERYVFFSDSTNANAFLKRAMIDSVGRHMYDAPLDFYHYSLPEDERDYLLYYSLKLWNIFRAKEHELCRRMKKTKKVKPRA
;
A
#
# COMPACT_ATOMS: atom_id res chain seq x y z
N MET A 1 5.01 -13.28 -40.09
CA MET A 1 4.29 -13.69 -38.89
C MET A 1 5.24 -13.55 -37.69
N LYS A 2 5.04 -12.56 -36.81
CA LYS A 2 5.79 -12.50 -35.53
C LYS A 2 5.31 -13.70 -34.72
N GLY A 3 6.23 -14.61 -34.34
CA GLY A 3 5.87 -15.76 -33.51
C GLY A 3 5.16 -15.29 -32.25
N ASN A 4 3.99 -15.88 -31.94
CA ASN A 4 3.27 -15.64 -30.71
C ASN A 4 4.22 -15.85 -29.55
N SER A 5 4.21 -14.95 -28.56
CA SER A 5 5.04 -15.15 -27.36
C SER A 5 4.64 -16.46 -26.67
N THR A 6 5.58 -17.11 -26.01
CA THR A 6 5.31 -18.37 -25.29
C THR A 6 4.10 -18.22 -24.35
N VAL A 7 3.92 -17.04 -23.78
CA VAL A 7 2.80 -16.70 -22.88
C VAL A 7 1.45 -16.79 -23.60
N ILE A 8 1.34 -16.22 -24.80
CA ILE A 8 0.10 -16.25 -25.59
C ILE A 8 -0.21 -17.68 -26.05
N PHE A 9 0.79 -18.44 -26.46
CA PHE A 9 0.59 -19.85 -26.84
C PHE A 9 0.04 -20.69 -25.66
N GLU A 10 0.60 -20.52 -24.44
CA GLU A 10 0.05 -21.18 -23.26
C GLU A 10 -1.38 -20.74 -22.96
N TYR A 11 -1.69 -19.46 -23.11
CA TYR A 11 -3.03 -18.94 -22.88
C TYR A 11 -4.05 -19.51 -23.87
N GLU A 12 -3.71 -19.58 -25.15
CA GLU A 12 -4.56 -20.22 -26.18
C GLU A 12 -4.82 -21.69 -25.88
N ASN A 13 -3.81 -22.43 -25.41
CA ASN A 13 -3.97 -23.82 -24.99
C ASN A 13 -4.92 -23.96 -23.78
N ILE A 14 -4.90 -23.01 -22.86
CA ILE A 14 -5.86 -22.98 -21.73
C ILE A 14 -7.27 -22.70 -22.23
N LEU A 15 -7.46 -21.74 -23.13
CA LEU A 15 -8.76 -21.43 -23.72
C LEU A 15 -9.35 -22.61 -24.51
N MET A 16 -8.49 -23.36 -25.19
CA MET A 16 -8.89 -24.57 -25.93
C MET A 16 -9.09 -25.81 -25.05
N GLY A 17 -8.85 -25.70 -23.73
CA GLY A 17 -8.94 -26.83 -22.81
C GLY A 17 -7.80 -27.86 -22.93
N LYS A 18 -6.76 -27.59 -23.72
CA LYS A 18 -5.60 -28.46 -23.90
C LYS A 18 -4.65 -28.43 -22.70
N GLN A 19 -4.70 -27.36 -21.91
CA GLN A 19 -3.87 -27.14 -20.74
C GLN A 19 -4.71 -26.56 -19.60
N ARG A 20 -4.43 -26.98 -18.35
CA ARG A 20 -5.19 -26.49 -17.20
C ARG A 20 -4.59 -25.24 -16.58
N ASN A 21 -3.27 -25.11 -16.56
CA ASN A 21 -2.56 -24.04 -15.87
C ASN A 21 -1.43 -23.49 -16.73
N PHE A 22 -0.99 -22.28 -16.43
CA PHE A 22 0.26 -21.75 -16.98
C PHE A 22 1.45 -22.51 -16.39
N ASN A 23 2.34 -23.02 -17.23
CA ASN A 23 3.49 -23.84 -16.80
C ASN A 23 4.77 -23.02 -16.65
N CYS A 24 5.08 -22.17 -17.62
CA CYS A 24 6.36 -21.46 -17.70
C CYS A 24 6.21 -19.93 -17.70
N SER A 25 5.04 -19.41 -18.08
CA SER A 25 4.83 -17.98 -18.34
C SER A 25 5.01 -17.09 -17.13
N PHE A 26 4.86 -17.62 -15.92
CA PHE A 26 4.98 -16.88 -14.67
C PHE A 26 6.23 -17.23 -13.86
N SER A 27 7.24 -17.82 -14.49
CA SER A 27 8.55 -18.02 -13.89
C SER A 27 9.39 -16.75 -13.96
N GLY A 28 10.10 -16.41 -12.87
CA GLY A 28 11.07 -15.31 -12.86
C GLY A 28 10.67 -14.11 -11.98
N SER A 29 11.22 -12.93 -12.31
CA SER A 29 11.03 -11.71 -11.51
C SER A 29 9.59 -11.19 -11.54
N VAL A 30 9.26 -10.31 -10.59
CA VAL A 30 7.95 -9.65 -10.52
C VAL A 30 7.61 -8.91 -11.83
N GLU A 31 8.61 -8.25 -12.42
CA GLU A 31 8.46 -7.51 -13.69
C GLU A 31 8.10 -8.45 -14.84
N LYS A 32 8.79 -9.61 -14.95
CA LYS A 32 8.49 -10.63 -15.98
C LYS A 32 7.08 -11.18 -15.82
N ARG A 33 6.65 -11.46 -14.59
CA ARG A 33 5.28 -11.91 -14.31
C ARG A 33 4.24 -10.85 -14.67
N ARG A 34 4.50 -9.58 -14.35
CA ARG A 34 3.63 -8.47 -14.74
C ARG A 34 3.53 -8.29 -16.24
N GLN A 35 4.66 -8.41 -16.95
CA GLN A 35 4.68 -8.35 -18.40
C GLN A 35 3.85 -9.49 -19.00
N ALA A 36 4.00 -10.71 -18.51
CA ALA A 36 3.21 -11.85 -18.96
C ALA A 36 1.70 -11.63 -18.72
N VAL A 37 1.32 -11.12 -17.57
CA VAL A 37 -0.08 -10.74 -17.31
C VAL A 37 -0.55 -9.68 -18.29
N ALA A 38 0.24 -8.62 -18.52
CA ALA A 38 -0.12 -7.56 -19.45
C ALA A 38 -0.36 -8.11 -20.87
N GLU A 39 0.52 -8.97 -21.37
CA GLU A 39 0.39 -9.60 -22.69
C GLU A 39 -0.89 -10.44 -22.81
N ILE A 40 -1.22 -11.23 -21.79
CA ILE A 40 -2.45 -12.04 -21.77
C ILE A 40 -3.69 -11.15 -21.81
N TRP A 41 -3.75 -10.10 -20.97
CA TRP A 41 -4.89 -9.20 -20.92
C TRP A 41 -5.02 -8.38 -22.21
N GLN A 42 -3.90 -7.93 -22.80
CA GLN A 42 -3.90 -7.28 -24.11
C GLN A 42 -4.45 -8.22 -25.19
N TYR A 43 -3.98 -9.44 -25.21
CA TYR A 43 -4.45 -10.43 -26.19
C TYR A 43 -5.95 -10.74 -26.02
N ALA A 44 -6.42 -10.97 -24.81
CA ALA A 44 -7.82 -11.22 -24.52
C ALA A 44 -8.72 -10.06 -24.97
N VAL A 45 -8.32 -8.81 -24.66
CA VAL A 45 -9.12 -7.62 -24.99
C VAL A 45 -9.10 -7.34 -26.49
N LEU A 46 -7.92 -7.33 -27.10
CA LEU A 46 -7.76 -6.86 -28.48
C LEU A 46 -8.10 -7.94 -29.52
N HIS A 47 -7.75 -9.21 -29.24
CA HIS A 47 -7.85 -10.30 -30.23
C HIS A 47 -8.99 -11.28 -29.97
N ILE A 48 -9.46 -11.43 -28.73
CA ILE A 48 -10.60 -12.33 -28.42
C ILE A 48 -11.89 -11.53 -28.35
N LEU A 49 -11.91 -10.43 -27.56
CA LEU A 49 -13.11 -9.61 -27.37
C LEU A 49 -13.29 -8.56 -28.47
N HIS A 50 -12.20 -8.23 -29.21
CA HIS A 50 -12.19 -7.14 -30.20
C HIS A 50 -12.63 -5.79 -29.61
N TRP A 51 -12.27 -5.51 -28.35
CA TRP A 51 -12.60 -4.28 -27.65
C TRP A 51 -11.43 -3.32 -27.60
N THR A 52 -11.76 -2.02 -27.50
CA THR A 52 -10.76 -1.04 -27.07
C THR A 52 -10.50 -1.16 -25.56
N PRO A 53 -9.35 -0.68 -25.04
CA PRO A 53 -9.07 -0.70 -23.61
C PRO A 53 -10.16 -0.01 -22.76
N GLU A 54 -10.73 1.08 -23.25
CA GLU A 54 -11.80 1.85 -22.59
C GLU A 54 -13.12 1.06 -22.56
N MET A 55 -13.47 0.40 -23.67
CA MET A 55 -14.64 -0.50 -23.71
C MET A 55 -14.46 -1.66 -22.75
N ALA A 56 -13.27 -2.24 -22.72
CA ALA A 56 -12.95 -3.34 -21.83
C ALA A 56 -13.06 -2.91 -20.36
N LEU A 57 -12.51 -1.75 -19.98
CA LEU A 57 -12.63 -1.23 -18.62
C LEU A 57 -14.09 -1.02 -18.18
N LYS A 58 -14.94 -0.58 -19.10
CA LYS A 58 -16.36 -0.32 -18.82
C LYS A 58 -17.19 -1.60 -18.72
N ASN A 59 -16.89 -2.62 -19.53
CA ASN A 59 -17.75 -3.78 -19.73
C ASN A 59 -17.18 -5.08 -19.11
N MET A 60 -15.94 -5.07 -18.60
CA MET A 60 -15.36 -6.25 -17.95
C MET A 60 -16.12 -6.58 -16.67
N THR A 61 -16.56 -7.81 -16.58
CA THR A 61 -17.20 -8.35 -15.39
C THR A 61 -16.40 -9.52 -14.83
N VAL A 62 -16.60 -9.84 -13.55
CA VAL A 62 -15.95 -11.00 -12.92
C VAL A 62 -16.34 -12.29 -13.65
N SER A 63 -17.59 -12.41 -14.10
CA SER A 63 -18.06 -13.57 -14.86
C SER A 63 -17.32 -13.72 -16.19
N LEU A 64 -17.20 -12.62 -16.95
CA LEU A 64 -16.46 -12.63 -18.22
C LEU A 64 -14.96 -12.91 -18.01
N MET A 65 -14.36 -12.30 -17.01
CA MET A 65 -12.97 -12.58 -16.63
C MET A 65 -12.74 -14.05 -16.35
N ASN A 66 -13.63 -14.69 -15.57
CA ASN A 66 -13.55 -16.12 -15.24
C ASN A 66 -13.75 -17.00 -16.48
N SER A 67 -14.70 -16.66 -17.36
CA SER A 67 -14.94 -17.42 -18.59
C SER A 67 -13.76 -17.38 -19.56
N LEU A 68 -12.94 -16.34 -19.48
CA LEU A 68 -11.70 -16.19 -20.23
C LEU A 68 -10.47 -16.71 -19.47
N TYR A 69 -10.63 -17.32 -18.29
CA TYR A 69 -9.56 -17.80 -17.42
C TYR A 69 -8.53 -16.72 -17.03
N LEU A 70 -8.88 -15.45 -17.11
CA LEU A 70 -8.02 -14.33 -16.74
C LEU A 70 -7.83 -14.21 -15.22
N ASP A 71 -8.77 -14.73 -14.42
CA ASP A 71 -8.67 -14.84 -12.96
C ASP A 71 -7.39 -15.55 -12.51
N ARG A 72 -6.90 -16.52 -13.27
CA ARG A 72 -5.66 -17.27 -13.00
C ARG A 72 -4.42 -16.40 -13.07
N THR A 73 -4.46 -15.33 -13.84
CA THR A 73 -3.35 -14.37 -13.95
C THR A 73 -3.27 -13.43 -12.72
N LEU A 74 -4.37 -13.22 -12.02
CA LEU A 74 -4.43 -12.29 -10.91
C LEU A 74 -3.55 -12.72 -9.71
N THR A 75 -3.38 -14.02 -9.53
CA THR A 75 -2.52 -14.57 -8.46
C THR A 75 -1.04 -14.26 -8.69
N GLN A 76 -0.66 -13.88 -9.92
CA GLN A 76 0.69 -13.55 -10.31
C GLN A 76 1.06 -12.09 -10.05
N ILE A 77 0.05 -11.27 -9.72
CA ILE A 77 0.24 -9.87 -9.40
C ILE A 77 0.15 -9.70 -7.88
N ASP A 78 1.28 -9.38 -7.26
CA ASP A 78 1.34 -9.05 -5.84
C ASP A 78 0.88 -7.60 -5.63
N SER A 79 -0.44 -7.40 -5.63
CA SER A 79 -1.05 -6.08 -5.41
C SER A 79 -2.33 -6.17 -4.61
N PRO A 80 -2.54 -5.24 -3.67
CA PRO A 80 -3.76 -5.17 -2.88
C PRO A 80 -5.01 -4.88 -3.73
N PHE A 81 -4.84 -4.20 -4.87
CA PHE A 81 -5.95 -3.81 -5.73
C PHE A 81 -6.52 -4.97 -6.55
N VAL A 82 -5.71 -5.99 -6.80
CA VAL A 82 -6.13 -7.21 -7.52
C VAL A 82 -6.86 -8.20 -6.60
N ARG A 83 -6.49 -8.23 -5.31
CA ARG A 83 -7.05 -9.18 -4.33
C ARG A 83 -8.25 -8.63 -3.57
N LYS A 84 -8.67 -7.40 -3.87
CA LYS A 84 -9.84 -6.75 -3.29
C LYS A 84 -11.13 -7.33 -3.89
N LYS A 85 -12.16 -7.50 -3.08
CA LYS A 85 -13.51 -7.79 -3.59
C LYS A 85 -14.40 -6.55 -3.39
N PRO A 86 -14.99 -5.99 -4.44
CA PRO A 86 -14.86 -6.38 -5.85
C PRO A 86 -13.46 -6.08 -6.42
N ILE A 87 -13.05 -6.82 -7.46
CA ILE A 87 -11.77 -6.65 -8.14
C ILE A 87 -11.73 -5.26 -8.78
N ASP A 88 -10.60 -4.56 -8.61
CA ASP A 88 -10.36 -3.29 -9.29
C ASP A 88 -9.74 -3.54 -10.67
N PHE A 89 -10.58 -3.59 -11.69
CA PHE A 89 -10.14 -3.78 -13.07
C PHE A 89 -9.27 -2.61 -13.57
N ARG A 90 -9.44 -1.38 -13.05
CA ARG A 90 -8.63 -0.23 -13.47
C ARG A 90 -7.15 -0.47 -13.23
N TYR A 91 -6.79 -1.04 -12.08
CA TYR A 91 -5.40 -1.38 -11.79
C TYR A 91 -4.83 -2.39 -12.80
N ILE A 92 -5.57 -3.45 -13.12
CA ILE A 92 -5.14 -4.47 -14.08
C ILE A 92 -5.01 -3.89 -15.48
N PHE A 93 -6.00 -3.10 -15.90
CA PHE A 93 -5.95 -2.42 -17.20
C PHE A 93 -4.84 -1.37 -17.29
N SER A 94 -4.45 -0.73 -16.20
CA SER A 94 -3.30 0.17 -16.21
C SER A 94 -1.96 -0.56 -16.40
N ILE A 95 -1.87 -1.82 -15.98
CA ILE A 95 -0.70 -2.67 -16.26
C ILE A 95 -0.71 -3.11 -17.72
N ALA A 96 -1.88 -3.54 -18.24
CA ALA A 96 -2.01 -4.02 -19.61
C ALA A 96 -1.93 -2.87 -20.64
N PHE A 97 -2.49 -1.72 -20.35
CA PHE A 97 -2.62 -0.59 -21.27
C PHE A 97 -2.16 0.74 -20.65
N PRO A 98 -0.89 0.87 -20.25
CA PRO A 98 -0.40 2.01 -19.46
C PRO A 98 -0.46 3.36 -20.19
N LYS A 99 -0.57 3.35 -21.52
CA LYS A 99 -0.71 4.58 -22.33
C LYS A 99 -2.15 5.09 -22.36
N GLN A 100 -3.13 4.21 -22.29
CA GLN A 100 -4.57 4.51 -22.40
C GLN A 100 -5.24 4.65 -21.02
N ILE A 101 -4.85 3.80 -20.08
CA ILE A 101 -5.48 3.73 -18.76
C ILE A 101 -4.46 4.06 -17.68
N ARG A 102 -4.72 5.14 -16.95
CA ARG A 102 -3.90 5.55 -15.80
C ARG A 102 -4.53 5.06 -14.51
N PHE A 103 -3.70 4.53 -13.64
CA PHE A 103 -4.06 4.21 -12.27
C PHE A 103 -3.55 5.31 -11.35
N ASP A 104 -4.46 6.00 -10.70
CA ASP A 104 -4.13 7.05 -9.76
C ASP A 104 -3.97 6.45 -8.36
N ILE A 105 -2.72 6.11 -8.03
CA ILE A 105 -2.39 5.52 -6.73
C ILE A 105 -2.79 6.43 -5.56
N PHE A 106 -2.79 7.75 -5.75
CA PHE A 106 -3.17 8.69 -4.69
C PHE A 106 -4.66 8.55 -4.36
N ASN A 107 -5.53 8.76 -5.34
CA ASN A 107 -6.98 8.68 -5.15
C ASN A 107 -7.43 7.29 -4.69
N GLU A 108 -6.89 6.24 -5.27
CA GLU A 108 -7.21 4.86 -4.87
C GLU A 108 -6.77 4.55 -3.43
N THR A 109 -5.62 5.10 -3.00
CA THR A 109 -5.15 4.97 -1.62
C THR A 109 -6.07 5.73 -0.67
N ILE A 110 -6.44 6.97 -1.00
CA ILE A 110 -7.36 7.77 -0.18
C ILE A 110 -8.74 7.10 -0.07
N ASP A 111 -9.27 6.55 -1.17
CA ASP A 111 -10.55 5.83 -1.14
C ASP A 111 -10.47 4.57 -0.24
N ALA A 112 -9.40 3.80 -0.35
CA ALA A 112 -9.19 2.64 0.52
C ALA A 112 -9.07 3.07 2.00
N TYR A 113 -8.35 4.15 2.26
CA TYR A 113 -8.14 4.66 3.61
C TYR A 113 -9.41 5.25 4.22
N ASN A 114 -10.21 5.99 3.45
CA ASN A 114 -11.50 6.50 3.91
C ASN A 114 -12.47 5.38 4.34
N ARG A 115 -12.42 4.22 3.68
CA ARG A 115 -13.19 3.05 4.11
C ARG A 115 -12.71 2.51 5.46
N VAL A 116 -11.40 2.46 5.68
CA VAL A 116 -10.81 2.04 6.97
C VAL A 116 -11.20 3.02 8.10
N LEU A 117 -11.26 4.31 7.79
CA LEU A 117 -11.65 5.36 8.74
C LEU A 117 -13.17 5.47 8.96
N HIS A 118 -13.99 4.62 8.31
CA HIS A 118 -15.46 4.67 8.39
C HIS A 118 -16.04 6.06 8.10
N VAL A 119 -15.53 6.74 7.06
CA VAL A 119 -16.07 8.03 6.65
C VAL A 119 -17.50 7.86 6.14
N GLU A 120 -18.41 8.76 6.48
CA GLU A 120 -19.87 8.66 6.24
C GLU A 120 -20.29 8.22 4.84
N LYS A 121 -19.55 8.63 3.79
CA LYS A 121 -19.78 8.16 2.41
C LYS A 121 -19.81 6.63 2.28
N TYR A 122 -19.21 5.91 3.22
CA TYR A 122 -19.08 4.45 3.22
C TYR A 122 -19.81 3.79 4.38
N SER A 123 -20.48 4.56 5.25
CA SER A 123 -21.22 4.05 6.41
C SER A 123 -22.45 3.22 6.05
N HIS A 124 -22.95 3.38 4.82
CA HIS A 124 -24.09 2.60 4.30
C HIS A 124 -23.70 1.22 3.78
N MET A 125 -22.44 0.86 3.78
CA MET A 125 -22.00 -0.51 3.60
C MET A 125 -22.10 -1.23 4.95
N GLU A 126 -23.34 -1.38 5.42
CA GLU A 126 -23.67 -2.22 6.54
C GLU A 126 -23.24 -3.64 6.25
N GLU A 127 -22.13 -4.07 6.83
CA GLU A 127 -22.03 -5.40 7.40
C GLU A 127 -20.74 -5.53 8.22
N GLN A 128 -20.89 -5.29 9.53
CA GLN A 128 -20.41 -6.13 10.66
C GLN A 128 -18.93 -6.48 10.80
N GLN A 129 -17.99 -5.97 9.99
CA GLN A 129 -16.58 -6.14 10.29
C GLN A 129 -15.84 -4.81 10.19
N PRO A 130 -14.92 -4.51 11.12
CA PRO A 130 -14.05 -3.35 10.97
C PRO A 130 -13.34 -3.47 9.63
N TYR A 131 -13.48 -2.46 8.78
CA TYR A 131 -12.85 -2.47 7.48
C TYR A 131 -11.34 -2.39 7.66
N HIS A 132 -10.62 -3.39 7.16
CA HIS A 132 -9.17 -3.45 7.23
C HIS A 132 -8.57 -3.08 5.87
N PHE A 133 -7.33 -2.59 5.91
CA PHE A 133 -6.56 -2.45 4.69
C PHE A 133 -6.48 -3.79 3.94
N PRO A 134 -6.56 -3.77 2.61
CA PRO A 134 -6.38 -4.98 1.82
C PRO A 134 -5.03 -5.65 2.12
N LYS A 135 -4.99 -6.98 2.04
CA LYS A 135 -3.73 -7.73 2.19
C LYS A 135 -2.69 -7.18 1.21
N TYR A 136 -1.45 -7.05 1.65
CA TYR A 136 -0.32 -6.46 0.89
C TYR A 136 -0.41 -4.96 0.61
N PHE A 137 -1.37 -4.23 1.20
CA PHE A 137 -1.54 -2.81 0.92
C PHE A 137 -0.28 -1.98 1.20
N PHE A 138 0.51 -2.37 2.19
CA PHE A 138 1.74 -1.68 2.58
C PHE A 138 3.02 -2.48 2.35
N THR A 139 2.94 -3.68 1.78
CA THR A 139 4.11 -4.58 1.65
C THR A 139 4.56 -4.82 0.22
N ASP A 140 3.84 -4.31 -0.78
CA ASP A 140 4.27 -4.33 -2.17
C ASP A 140 5.23 -3.18 -2.49
N GLU A 141 5.72 -3.09 -3.71
CA GLU A 141 6.66 -2.06 -4.18
C GLU A 141 6.20 -0.61 -3.96
N ASN A 142 4.89 -0.37 -3.90
CA ASN A 142 4.29 0.93 -3.65
C ASN A 142 3.82 1.11 -2.19
N GLY A 143 4.10 0.16 -1.33
CA GLY A 143 3.64 0.17 0.05
C GLY A 143 4.06 1.40 0.84
N ALA A 144 5.33 1.80 0.72
CA ALA A 144 5.85 3.00 1.36
C ALA A 144 5.17 4.28 0.84
N LYS A 145 4.92 4.36 -0.46
CA LYS A 145 4.20 5.50 -1.06
C LYS A 145 2.76 5.59 -0.54
N ARG A 146 2.05 4.46 -0.43
CA ARG A 146 0.70 4.43 0.15
C ARG A 146 0.70 4.79 1.63
N ALA A 147 1.70 4.33 2.39
CA ALA A 147 1.85 4.69 3.79
C ALA A 147 2.01 6.22 3.97
N SER A 148 2.86 6.84 3.14
CA SER A 148 3.04 8.30 3.13
C SER A 148 1.76 9.04 2.77
N ILE A 149 1.02 8.58 1.75
CA ILE A 149 -0.27 9.15 1.37
C ILE A 149 -1.28 9.08 2.53
N CYS A 150 -1.39 7.92 3.19
CA CYS A 150 -2.29 7.75 4.34
C CYS A 150 -1.91 8.68 5.50
N LEU A 151 -0.61 8.76 5.84
CA LEU A 151 -0.16 9.63 6.92
C LEU A 151 -0.42 11.10 6.61
N ASN A 152 -0.03 11.57 5.42
CA ASN A 152 -0.26 12.96 5.02
C ASN A 152 -1.75 13.32 5.00
N TYR A 153 -2.59 12.41 4.53
CA TYR A 153 -4.04 12.59 4.57
C TYR A 153 -4.56 12.70 6.01
N ALA A 154 -4.12 11.82 6.92
CA ALA A 154 -4.51 11.87 8.33
C ALA A 154 -4.01 13.15 9.02
N VAL A 155 -2.75 13.53 8.79
CA VAL A 155 -2.16 14.76 9.34
C VAL A 155 -2.95 15.98 8.86
N ASN A 156 -3.21 16.11 7.57
CA ASN A 156 -3.97 17.24 7.03
C ASN A 156 -5.42 17.26 7.52
N ARG A 157 -6.03 16.10 7.73
CA ARG A 157 -7.41 16.02 8.22
C ARG A 157 -7.54 16.31 9.71
N PHE A 158 -6.63 15.82 10.54
CA PHE A 158 -6.76 15.87 12.01
C PHE A 158 -5.83 16.87 12.69
N LEU A 159 -4.77 17.31 12.02
CA LEU A 159 -3.78 18.27 12.49
C LEU A 159 -3.56 19.40 11.49
N GLY A 160 -4.55 19.66 10.61
CA GLY A 160 -4.43 20.61 9.50
C GLY A 160 -4.06 22.02 9.92
N ASP A 161 -4.58 22.47 11.05
CA ASP A 161 -4.33 23.82 11.59
C ASP A 161 -2.96 23.95 12.27
N MET A 162 -2.27 22.82 12.51
CA MET A 162 -0.97 22.83 13.19
C MET A 162 0.16 23.15 12.19
N PRO A 163 1.03 24.13 12.46
CA PRO A 163 2.19 24.43 11.63
C PRO A 163 3.12 23.23 11.47
N VAL A 164 3.84 23.16 10.35
CA VAL A 164 4.74 22.03 10.03
C VAL A 164 5.80 21.80 11.13
N SER A 165 6.38 22.88 11.66
CA SER A 165 7.36 22.80 12.77
C SER A 165 6.77 22.19 14.04
N GLU A 166 5.52 22.52 14.36
CA GLU A 166 4.82 21.95 15.52
C GLU A 166 4.46 20.48 15.29
N ARG A 167 4.12 20.09 14.05
CA ARG A 167 3.91 18.69 13.70
C ARG A 167 5.18 17.86 13.91
N TYR A 168 6.36 18.40 13.59
CA TYR A 168 7.63 17.74 13.91
C TYR A 168 7.80 17.51 15.41
N VAL A 169 7.53 18.54 16.23
CA VAL A 169 7.56 18.42 17.70
C VAL A 169 6.55 17.37 18.19
N PHE A 170 5.33 17.39 17.65
CA PHE A 170 4.28 16.42 17.97
C PHE A 170 4.71 14.99 17.67
N PHE A 171 5.27 14.74 16.48
CA PHE A 171 5.74 13.41 16.10
C PHE A 171 7.03 12.99 16.80
N SER A 172 7.77 13.92 17.40
CA SER A 172 8.94 13.62 18.25
C SER A 172 8.53 13.07 19.63
N ASP A 173 7.34 13.36 20.12
CA ASP A 173 6.76 12.74 21.31
C ASP A 173 6.10 11.40 20.92
N SER A 174 6.83 10.32 21.16
CA SER A 174 6.38 8.97 20.79
C SER A 174 5.04 8.57 21.43
N THR A 175 4.69 9.12 22.59
CA THR A 175 3.42 8.82 23.28
C THR A 175 2.25 9.40 22.52
N ASN A 176 2.29 10.70 22.24
CA ASN A 176 1.24 11.40 21.52
C ASN A 176 1.16 10.94 20.06
N ALA A 177 2.29 10.79 19.40
CA ALA A 177 2.36 10.34 18.02
C ALA A 177 1.80 8.91 17.85
N ASN A 178 2.17 7.94 18.72
CA ASN A 178 1.61 6.59 18.66
C ASN A 178 0.11 6.56 18.95
N ALA A 179 -0.38 7.39 19.88
CA ALA A 179 -1.81 7.52 20.12
C ALA A 179 -2.56 8.07 18.90
N PHE A 180 -1.97 9.03 18.21
CA PHE A 180 -2.49 9.57 16.94
C PHE A 180 -2.50 8.50 15.84
N LEU A 181 -1.36 7.84 15.58
CA LEU A 181 -1.25 6.79 14.55
C LEU A 181 -2.24 5.65 14.78
N LYS A 182 -2.46 5.27 16.06
CA LYS A 182 -3.45 4.26 16.43
C LYS A 182 -4.87 4.72 16.09
N ARG A 183 -5.25 5.96 16.45
CA ARG A 183 -6.57 6.53 16.08
C ARG A 183 -6.72 6.66 14.57
N ALA A 184 -5.65 6.98 13.86
CA ALA A 184 -5.60 7.03 12.41
C ALA A 184 -5.52 5.64 11.74
N MET A 185 -5.53 4.54 12.50
CA MET A 185 -5.50 3.16 12.00
C MET A 185 -4.26 2.82 11.15
N ILE A 186 -3.14 3.52 11.36
CA ILE A 186 -1.88 3.35 10.62
C ILE A 186 -0.67 3.11 11.52
N ASP A 187 -0.87 2.80 12.80
CA ASP A 187 0.20 2.53 13.76
C ASP A 187 1.03 1.29 13.42
N SER A 188 0.39 0.23 12.91
CA SER A 188 1.09 -0.98 12.47
C SER A 188 2.03 -0.69 11.30
N VAL A 189 1.62 0.16 10.38
CA VAL A 189 2.42 0.57 9.23
C VAL A 189 3.66 1.34 9.65
N GLY A 190 3.48 2.31 10.53
CA GLY A 190 4.60 3.09 11.08
C GLY A 190 5.65 2.21 11.73
N ARG A 191 5.24 1.25 12.55
CA ARG A 191 6.15 0.34 13.27
C ARG A 191 6.90 -0.65 12.37
N HIS A 192 6.34 -1.02 11.23
CA HIS A 192 6.99 -1.96 10.30
C HIS A 192 7.95 -1.28 9.33
N MET A 193 7.73 -0.02 9.02
CA MET A 193 8.49 0.70 8.00
C MET A 193 9.49 1.70 8.56
N TYR A 194 9.27 2.17 9.79
CA TYR A 194 10.04 3.25 10.39
C TYR A 194 10.35 2.96 11.86
N ASP A 195 11.54 3.35 12.30
CA ASP A 195 12.00 3.12 13.67
C ASP A 195 11.23 3.96 14.70
N ALA A 196 10.74 5.13 14.30
CA ALA A 196 10.01 6.03 15.16
C ALA A 196 8.91 6.81 14.39
N PRO A 197 7.85 7.29 15.09
CA PRO A 197 6.82 8.14 14.47
C PRO A 197 7.38 9.39 13.80
N LEU A 198 8.44 9.98 14.35
CA LEU A 198 9.14 11.13 13.76
C LEU A 198 9.73 10.79 12.40
N ASP A 199 10.32 9.60 12.26
CA ASP A 199 10.87 9.13 10.99
C ASP A 199 9.76 8.93 9.97
N PHE A 200 8.64 8.32 10.40
CA PHE A 200 7.48 8.14 9.54
C PHE A 200 6.95 9.48 9.02
N TYR A 201 6.79 10.48 9.89
CA TYR A 201 6.34 11.81 9.48
C TYR A 201 7.34 12.48 8.53
N HIS A 202 8.62 12.52 8.89
CA HIS A 202 9.67 13.16 8.09
C HIS A 202 9.76 12.58 6.67
N TYR A 203 9.84 11.25 6.54
CA TYR A 203 9.96 10.59 5.24
C TYR A 203 8.64 10.54 4.44
N SER A 204 7.51 10.84 5.07
CA SER A 204 6.23 10.96 4.35
C SER A 204 6.07 12.31 3.65
N LEU A 205 6.79 13.33 4.07
CA LEU A 205 6.76 14.63 3.41
C LEU A 205 7.49 14.59 2.06
N PRO A 206 7.08 15.41 1.08
CA PRO A 206 7.89 15.73 -0.09
C PRO A 206 9.28 16.20 0.32
N GLU A 207 10.29 15.92 -0.49
CA GLU A 207 11.69 16.18 -0.12
C GLU A 207 11.98 17.67 0.11
N ASP A 208 11.35 18.52 -0.67
CA ASP A 208 11.41 19.98 -0.61
C ASP A 208 10.68 20.59 0.61
N GLU A 209 9.77 19.83 1.23
CA GLU A 209 9.05 20.21 2.45
C GLU A 209 9.73 19.70 3.74
N ARG A 210 10.81 18.92 3.64
CA ARG A 210 11.49 18.31 4.79
C ARG A 210 12.41 19.31 5.49
N ASP A 211 12.16 19.56 6.77
CA ASP A 211 13.08 20.28 7.63
C ASP A 211 14.09 19.32 8.28
N TYR A 212 15.20 19.13 7.60
CA TYR A 212 16.28 18.25 8.07
C TYR A 212 16.93 18.74 9.36
N LEU A 213 17.06 20.06 9.53
CA LEU A 213 17.68 20.63 10.74
C LEU A 213 16.84 20.35 11.97
N LEU A 214 15.54 20.63 11.88
CA LEU A 214 14.59 20.36 12.96
C LEU A 214 14.49 18.86 13.25
N TYR A 215 14.41 18.04 12.20
CA TYR A 215 14.36 16.57 12.31
C TYR A 215 15.54 16.01 13.10
N TYR A 216 16.79 16.33 12.71
CA TYR A 216 17.98 15.84 13.39
C TYR A 216 18.11 16.40 14.80
N SER A 217 17.73 17.66 15.04
CA SER A 217 17.73 18.27 16.36
C SER A 217 16.80 17.52 17.32
N LEU A 218 15.59 17.17 16.87
CA LEU A 218 14.62 16.42 17.68
C LEU A 218 15.06 14.97 17.90
N LYS A 219 15.70 14.32 16.92
CA LYS A 219 16.28 12.97 17.12
C LYS A 219 17.37 12.98 18.19
N LEU A 220 18.29 13.92 18.14
CA LEU A 220 19.33 14.08 19.15
C LEU A 220 18.73 14.34 20.53
N TRP A 221 17.76 15.23 20.63
CA TRP A 221 17.06 15.51 21.87
C TRP A 221 16.43 14.26 22.49
N ASN A 222 15.75 13.45 21.68
CA ASN A 222 15.13 12.19 22.13
C ASN A 222 16.18 11.19 22.64
N ILE A 223 17.35 11.09 21.99
CA ILE A 223 18.47 10.25 22.45
C ILE A 223 18.99 10.74 23.81
N PHE A 224 19.17 12.05 24.00
CA PHE A 224 19.61 12.60 25.27
C PHE A 224 18.61 12.33 26.40
N ARG A 225 17.33 12.57 26.17
CA ARG A 225 16.28 12.27 27.16
C ARG A 225 16.22 10.79 27.52
N ALA A 226 16.35 9.89 26.56
CA ALA A 226 16.39 8.45 26.83
C ALA A 226 17.57 8.06 27.73
N LYS A 227 18.76 8.60 27.47
CA LYS A 227 19.96 8.39 28.31
C LYS A 227 19.78 8.96 29.71
N GLU A 228 19.23 10.15 29.85
CA GLU A 228 18.94 10.76 31.14
C GLU A 228 17.98 9.89 31.97
N HIS A 229 16.88 9.41 31.36
CA HIS A 229 15.95 8.51 32.02
C HIS A 229 16.60 7.19 32.46
N GLU A 230 17.50 6.64 31.66
CA GLU A 230 18.24 5.43 32.01
C GLU A 230 19.17 5.67 33.21
N LEU A 231 19.91 6.77 33.22
CA LEU A 231 20.77 7.17 34.35
C LEU A 231 19.95 7.33 35.64
N CYS A 232 18.82 8.05 35.55
CA CYS A 232 17.93 8.20 36.71
C CYS A 232 17.41 6.88 37.25
N ARG A 233 17.07 5.92 36.35
CA ARG A 233 16.65 4.57 36.74
C ARG A 233 17.78 3.80 37.45
N ARG A 234 19.00 3.89 36.95
CA ARG A 234 20.19 3.24 37.58
C ARG A 234 20.45 3.83 38.96
N MET A 235 20.40 5.14 39.13
CA MET A 235 20.58 5.83 40.42
C MET A 235 19.48 5.45 41.43
N LYS A 236 18.23 5.28 41.00
CA LYS A 236 17.15 4.81 41.89
C LYS A 236 17.34 3.37 42.35
N LYS A 237 17.88 2.49 41.49
CA LYS A 237 18.18 1.09 41.84
C LYS A 237 19.32 0.99 42.83
N THR A 238 20.39 1.78 42.69
CA THR A 238 21.53 1.80 43.63
C THR A 238 21.12 2.34 45.00
N LYS A 239 20.20 3.30 45.09
CA LYS A 239 19.68 3.80 46.37
C LYS A 239 18.79 2.81 47.11
N LYS A 240 18.21 1.82 46.44
CA LYS A 240 17.38 0.76 47.09
C LYS A 240 18.23 -0.39 47.70
N VAL A 241 19.47 -0.50 47.37
CA VAL A 241 20.42 -1.46 47.95
C VAL A 241 21.10 -0.78 49.17
N LYS A 242 20.34 -0.45 50.21
CA LYS A 242 20.93 -0.19 51.54
C LYS A 242 21.30 -1.53 52.15
N PRO A 243 22.54 -1.71 52.68
CA PRO A 243 22.87 -2.89 53.42
C PRO A 243 21.96 -2.97 54.64
N ARG A 244 21.32 -4.11 54.83
CA ARG A 244 20.76 -4.47 56.15
C ARG A 244 21.93 -4.60 57.08
N ALA A 245 22.06 -3.67 58.07
CA ALA A 245 22.92 -3.84 59.20
C ALA A 245 22.37 -4.97 60.11
#